data_415c234577b437e75a2bd554d6abea56
#
_entry.id   415c234577b437e75a2bd554d6abea56
#
_cell.length_a   1.000
_cell.length_b   1.000
_cell.length_c   1.000
_cell.angle_alpha   90.00
_cell.angle_beta   90.00
_cell.angle_gamma   90.00
#
_symmetry.space_group_name_H-M   'P 1'
#
loop_
_entity.id
_entity.type
_entity.pdbx_description
1 polymer ?
#
loop_
_entity_poly.entity_id
_entity_poly.type
_entity_poly.pdbx_seq_one_letter_code
_entity_poly.pdbx_strand_id
1 'polypeptide(L)'
;HRIFHLPEFDQVNGKLKVYCDFEANQKSNNELQLKRCSGDVTIVNSNFKLKNDKREFQEVNGNLKFTTRDLKVNRFSLKVDESDIRLDGAFSNVFNYLYNSETLSMNLNLKGNQVFLEDLGSTTKEEKIADGEIFALPKNLKGNVRIALGKIEYGGHRYEQLKGQMNIKDRRIKFSDLSLRNAGATIRGNLSIEEKKPEKFELNTQLKSYNIDVKKAFLEWNNFYQEVILSENISGRASLSLKLKADFNLDKGINYPSIDSKINLEINNGILKNSLLMKDIAGSIKDSPAKLAMGKKNLQLLESRLNEISFSTLKNEITIKNEEVIIPKMNISSSALNMNVSGTHAFSNEVDYRFDFKFRELLTNNRDSEFGEIIDDGTGFRMFLKMTGNIYDPILEWDRDQQKQSAKEYRQEEKKQIKEMLKTEFGAFKNDTTVKEFKEEETPKEEIKIDWNPTTGETKEEEPEKESPKKKESKLKKAIQRLKEQQKKEEEEEEEIIGIKGGGK
;
A
#
# COMPACT_ATOMS: atom_id res chain seq x y z
N HIS A 1 22.54 -44.31 -33.17
CA HIS A 1 21.98 -42.96 -33.44
C HIS A 1 20.62 -42.84 -32.76
N ARG A 2 20.52 -42.11 -31.64
CA ARG A 2 19.25 -41.80 -30.99
C ARG A 2 18.55 -40.71 -31.77
N ILE A 3 17.42 -41.03 -32.38
CA ILE A 3 16.57 -40.05 -33.10
C ILE A 3 15.93 -39.05 -32.10
N PHE A 4 15.82 -39.45 -30.82
CA PHE A 4 15.28 -38.63 -29.74
C PHE A 4 16.23 -38.69 -28.55
N HIS A 5 16.57 -37.52 -28.00
CA HIS A 5 17.17 -37.41 -26.68
C HIS A 5 16.02 -37.54 -25.67
N LEU A 6 15.82 -38.73 -25.14
CA LEU A 6 14.91 -38.95 -24.04
C LEU A 6 15.64 -38.64 -22.72
N PRO A 7 14.97 -38.03 -21.77
CA PRO A 7 15.55 -37.84 -20.43
C PRO A 7 15.90 -39.21 -19.84
N GLU A 8 16.94 -39.29 -19.06
CA GLU A 8 17.31 -40.52 -18.37
C GLU A 8 16.40 -40.71 -17.16
N PHE A 9 15.70 -41.85 -17.16
CA PHE A 9 14.84 -42.22 -16.04
C PHE A 9 15.65 -43.00 -15.01
N ASP A 10 15.42 -42.70 -13.73
CA ASP A 10 15.90 -43.47 -12.61
C ASP A 10 14.93 -44.64 -12.32
N GLN A 11 13.64 -44.33 -12.29
CA GLN A 11 12.55 -45.28 -12.07
C GLN A 11 11.41 -44.99 -13.03
N VAL A 12 10.80 -46.04 -13.58
CA VAL A 12 9.60 -45.97 -14.44
C VAL A 12 8.69 -47.13 -14.12
N ASN A 13 7.41 -46.85 -13.84
CA ASN A 13 6.37 -47.84 -13.67
C ASN A 13 5.09 -47.34 -14.38
N GLY A 14 4.27 -48.24 -14.89
CA GLY A 14 3.02 -47.89 -15.56
C GLY A 14 2.83 -48.59 -16.91
N LYS A 15 1.84 -48.10 -17.68
CA LYS A 15 1.53 -48.66 -19.00
C LYS A 15 1.67 -47.55 -20.05
N LEU A 16 2.49 -47.86 -21.07
CA LEU A 16 2.68 -47.01 -22.23
C LEU A 16 2.29 -47.81 -23.49
N LYS A 17 1.37 -47.22 -24.28
CA LYS A 17 1.07 -47.72 -25.63
C LYS A 17 1.52 -46.68 -26.61
N VAL A 18 2.36 -47.09 -27.55
CA VAL A 18 2.88 -46.19 -28.61
C VAL A 18 2.54 -46.84 -29.95
N TYR A 19 1.88 -46.03 -30.80
CA TYR A 19 1.77 -46.29 -32.21
C TYR A 19 2.50 -45.17 -32.95
N CYS A 20 3.40 -45.52 -33.88
CA CYS A 20 4.15 -44.57 -34.66
C CYS A 20 4.30 -45.07 -36.10
N ASP A 21 3.90 -44.23 -37.05
CA ASP A 21 4.13 -44.40 -38.47
C ASP A 21 5.09 -43.29 -38.92
N PHE A 22 6.21 -43.66 -39.53
CA PHE A 22 7.19 -42.67 -40.00
C PHE A 22 7.84 -43.05 -41.33
N GLU A 23 8.20 -42.02 -42.09
CA GLU A 23 8.96 -42.10 -43.30
C GLU A 23 10.21 -41.23 -43.13
N ALA A 24 11.39 -41.82 -43.40
CA ALA A 24 12.66 -41.11 -43.27
C ALA A 24 13.58 -41.45 -44.44
N ASN A 25 14.35 -40.48 -44.86
CA ASN A 25 15.47 -40.71 -45.80
C ASN A 25 16.77 -40.80 -45.01
N GLN A 26 17.65 -41.71 -45.47
CA GLN A 26 19.01 -41.76 -44.99
C GLN A 26 19.86 -40.81 -45.84
N LYS A 27 20.53 -39.87 -45.20
CA LYS A 27 21.52 -38.99 -45.84
C LYS A 27 22.85 -39.73 -46.02
N SER A 28 23.70 -39.25 -46.89
CA SER A 28 25.03 -39.80 -47.18
C SER A 28 25.96 -39.89 -45.96
N ASN A 29 25.71 -39.12 -44.92
CA ASN A 29 26.45 -39.14 -43.65
C ASN A 29 25.81 -40.07 -42.60
N ASN A 30 24.95 -41.00 -42.98
CA ASN A 30 24.18 -41.87 -42.09
C ASN A 30 23.17 -41.17 -41.16
N GLU A 31 22.89 -39.90 -41.34
CA GLU A 31 21.81 -39.20 -40.63
C GLU A 31 20.46 -39.55 -41.25
N LEU A 32 19.49 -39.83 -40.39
CA LEU A 32 18.09 -40.01 -40.80
C LEU A 32 17.41 -38.62 -40.86
N GLN A 33 16.89 -38.29 -42.02
CA GLN A 33 16.05 -37.11 -42.22
C GLN A 33 14.57 -37.56 -42.20
N LEU A 34 13.87 -37.18 -41.18
CA LEU A 34 12.45 -37.50 -41.04
C LEU A 34 11.63 -36.72 -42.08
N LYS A 35 10.89 -37.42 -42.93
CA LYS A 35 9.98 -36.83 -43.92
C LYS A 35 8.56 -36.68 -43.36
N ARG A 36 8.08 -37.74 -42.78
CA ARG A 36 6.74 -37.83 -42.19
C ARG A 36 6.81 -38.63 -40.90
N CYS A 37 6.09 -38.18 -39.90
CA CYS A 37 5.90 -38.92 -38.68
C CYS A 37 4.50 -38.60 -38.14
N SER A 38 3.78 -39.68 -37.74
CA SER A 38 2.50 -39.51 -37.06
C SER A 38 2.28 -40.68 -36.09
N GLY A 39 1.54 -40.44 -35.04
CA GLY A 39 1.28 -41.49 -34.07
C GLY A 39 0.46 -41.03 -32.87
N ASP A 40 0.27 -42.03 -32.02
CA ASP A 40 -0.46 -41.92 -30.76
C ASP A 40 0.41 -42.47 -29.63
N VAL A 41 0.45 -41.73 -28.52
CA VAL A 41 1.01 -42.23 -27.26
C VAL A 41 -0.08 -42.18 -26.21
N THR A 42 -0.42 -43.34 -25.66
CA THR A 42 -1.35 -43.43 -24.54
C THR A 42 -0.59 -43.84 -23.30
N ILE A 43 -0.71 -43.04 -22.26
CA ILE A 43 -0.08 -43.21 -20.95
C ILE A 43 -1.16 -43.51 -19.95
N VAL A 44 -0.96 -44.56 -19.15
CA VAL A 44 -1.95 -45.00 -18.16
C VAL A 44 -1.26 -45.29 -16.84
N ASN A 45 -1.63 -44.49 -15.84
CA ASN A 45 -1.20 -44.62 -14.45
C ASN A 45 0.31 -44.86 -14.33
N SER A 46 1.08 -44.02 -14.97
CA SER A 46 2.54 -44.10 -14.97
C SER A 46 3.15 -43.22 -13.90
N ASN A 47 4.18 -43.77 -13.25
CA ASN A 47 5.00 -43.02 -12.29
C ASN A 47 6.44 -43.08 -12.78
N PHE A 48 7.16 -42.01 -12.66
CA PHE A 48 8.56 -41.97 -13.01
C PHE A 48 9.34 -40.93 -12.20
N LYS A 49 10.65 -41.17 -12.13
CA LYS A 49 11.62 -40.26 -11.59
C LYS A 49 12.71 -40.05 -12.60
N LEU A 50 13.15 -38.81 -12.81
CA LEU A 50 14.23 -38.48 -13.70
C LEU A 50 15.56 -38.48 -12.91
N LYS A 51 16.66 -38.91 -13.56
CA LYS A 51 17.96 -39.10 -12.90
C LYS A 51 18.51 -37.83 -12.19
N ASN A 52 18.29 -36.68 -12.79
CA ASN A 52 18.81 -35.41 -12.29
C ASN A 52 17.69 -34.48 -11.78
N ASP A 53 16.57 -35.06 -11.39
CA ASP A 53 15.41 -34.31 -10.89
C ASP A 53 14.96 -34.95 -9.58
N LYS A 54 14.85 -34.16 -8.53
CA LYS A 54 14.41 -34.64 -7.20
C LYS A 54 12.90 -34.88 -7.14
N ARG A 55 12.15 -34.34 -8.11
CA ARG A 55 10.69 -34.46 -8.17
C ARG A 55 10.22 -35.87 -8.55
N GLU A 56 9.10 -36.22 -7.99
CA GLU A 56 8.40 -37.48 -8.34
C GLU A 56 7.19 -37.16 -9.21
N PHE A 57 7.13 -37.80 -10.37
CA PHE A 57 6.00 -37.69 -11.30
C PHE A 57 5.11 -38.91 -11.15
N GLN A 58 3.90 -38.68 -10.66
CA GLN A 58 2.97 -39.79 -10.30
C GLN A 58 1.63 -39.61 -11.00
N GLU A 59 0.89 -40.71 -11.09
CA GLU A 59 -0.44 -40.77 -11.68
C GLU A 59 -0.51 -40.14 -13.08
N VAL A 60 0.56 -40.28 -13.86
CA VAL A 60 0.64 -39.72 -15.21
C VAL A 60 -0.30 -40.47 -16.14
N ASN A 61 -1.26 -39.75 -16.66
CA ASN A 61 -2.24 -40.25 -17.61
C ASN A 61 -2.36 -39.27 -18.78
N GLY A 62 -2.73 -39.79 -19.96
CA GLY A 62 -3.00 -38.90 -21.10
C GLY A 62 -2.92 -39.65 -22.45
N ASN A 63 -3.38 -38.88 -23.44
CA ASN A 63 -3.26 -39.28 -24.83
C ASN A 63 -2.61 -38.16 -25.63
N LEU A 64 -1.51 -38.48 -26.28
CA LEU A 64 -0.75 -37.58 -27.12
C LEU A 64 -0.86 -38.04 -28.57
N LYS A 65 -1.38 -37.18 -29.45
CA LYS A 65 -1.40 -37.44 -30.90
C LYS A 65 -0.43 -36.50 -31.57
N PHE A 66 0.49 -37.04 -32.33
CA PHE A 66 1.49 -36.25 -33.01
C PHE A 66 1.51 -36.49 -34.52
N THR A 67 1.90 -35.46 -35.22
CA THR A 67 2.23 -35.47 -36.66
C THR A 67 3.58 -34.84 -36.86
N THR A 68 4.08 -34.78 -38.08
CA THR A 68 5.35 -34.06 -38.39
C THR A 68 5.33 -32.62 -37.94
N ARG A 69 4.19 -31.97 -37.74
CA ARG A 69 4.09 -30.56 -37.35
C ARG A 69 3.53 -30.37 -35.95
N ASP A 70 2.52 -31.13 -35.60
CA ASP A 70 1.65 -30.84 -34.47
C ASP A 70 1.69 -31.93 -33.41
N LEU A 71 1.59 -31.54 -32.15
CA LEU A 71 1.38 -32.41 -31.02
C LEU A 71 0.07 -31.97 -30.31
N LYS A 72 -0.92 -32.84 -30.34
CA LYS A 72 -2.17 -32.66 -29.62
C LYS A 72 -2.13 -33.43 -28.31
N VAL A 73 -2.42 -32.73 -27.22
CA VAL A 73 -2.44 -33.21 -25.85
C VAL A 73 -3.90 -33.33 -25.42
N ASN A 74 -4.36 -34.52 -25.09
CA ASN A 74 -5.73 -34.74 -24.65
C ASN A 74 -5.76 -35.43 -23.28
N ARG A 75 -6.49 -34.82 -22.35
CA ARG A 75 -6.68 -35.33 -20.98
C ARG A 75 -5.37 -35.76 -20.31
N PHE A 76 -4.33 -34.96 -20.52
CA PHE A 76 -3.05 -35.19 -19.84
C PHE A 76 -3.17 -34.73 -18.40
N SER A 77 -2.82 -35.61 -17.47
CA SER A 77 -2.79 -35.29 -16.04
C SER A 77 -1.60 -35.95 -15.38
N LEU A 78 -1.08 -35.27 -14.38
CA LEU A 78 0.01 -35.80 -13.56
C LEU A 78 -0.05 -35.17 -12.17
N LYS A 79 0.59 -35.82 -11.21
CA LYS A 79 1.02 -35.23 -9.95
C LYS A 79 2.51 -35.06 -9.99
N VAL A 80 2.97 -33.86 -9.54
CA VAL A 80 4.37 -33.56 -9.28
C VAL A 80 4.45 -33.24 -7.80
N ASP A 81 5.12 -34.08 -7.04
CA ASP A 81 5.13 -34.02 -5.59
C ASP A 81 3.70 -33.86 -5.03
N GLU A 82 3.35 -32.71 -4.46
CA GLU A 82 2.01 -32.45 -3.93
C GLU A 82 1.07 -31.73 -4.92
N SER A 83 1.58 -31.33 -6.09
CA SER A 83 0.83 -30.58 -7.10
C SER A 83 0.10 -31.49 -8.08
N ASP A 84 -1.18 -31.23 -8.36
CA ASP A 84 -1.94 -31.87 -9.42
C ASP A 84 -2.11 -30.96 -10.63
N ILE A 85 -1.78 -31.47 -11.80
CA ILE A 85 -1.81 -30.73 -13.07
C ILE A 85 -2.60 -31.48 -14.12
N ARG A 86 -3.42 -30.74 -14.87
CA ARG A 86 -4.14 -31.23 -16.04
C ARG A 86 -3.91 -30.28 -17.20
N LEU A 87 -3.59 -30.88 -18.35
CA LEU A 87 -3.24 -30.13 -19.55
C LEU A 87 -4.00 -30.70 -20.75
N ASP A 88 -4.66 -29.82 -21.47
CA ASP A 88 -5.28 -30.09 -22.75
C ASP A 88 -4.87 -29.01 -23.76
N GLY A 89 -4.78 -29.41 -25.04
CA GLY A 89 -4.52 -28.43 -26.10
C GLY A 89 -3.62 -28.94 -27.21
N ALA A 90 -2.90 -28.05 -27.83
CA ALA A 90 -2.03 -28.38 -28.95
C ALA A 90 -0.78 -27.50 -28.99
N PHE A 91 0.28 -28.13 -29.46
CA PHE A 91 1.51 -27.46 -29.89
C PHE A 91 1.63 -27.64 -31.40
N SER A 92 2.00 -26.57 -32.10
CA SER A 92 2.25 -26.60 -33.54
C SER A 92 3.71 -26.27 -33.84
N ASN A 93 4.20 -26.91 -34.89
CA ASN A 93 5.59 -26.75 -35.36
C ASN A 93 6.63 -27.39 -34.39
N VAL A 94 6.25 -28.47 -33.68
CA VAL A 94 7.06 -29.06 -32.62
C VAL A 94 8.39 -29.58 -33.16
N PHE A 95 8.38 -30.36 -34.26
CA PHE A 95 9.61 -30.95 -34.81
C PHE A 95 10.55 -29.87 -35.37
N ASN A 96 10.03 -28.88 -36.09
CA ASN A 96 10.86 -27.79 -36.58
C ASN A 96 11.45 -26.93 -35.45
N TYR A 97 10.70 -26.78 -34.37
CA TYR A 97 11.25 -26.13 -33.16
C TYR A 97 12.43 -26.92 -32.59
N LEU A 98 12.26 -28.26 -32.44
CA LEU A 98 13.28 -29.12 -31.84
C LEU A 98 14.55 -29.26 -32.72
N TYR A 99 14.38 -29.32 -34.05
CA TYR A 99 15.48 -29.60 -34.95
C TYR A 99 16.02 -28.41 -35.72
N ASN A 100 15.20 -27.40 -35.97
CA ASN A 100 15.53 -26.24 -36.82
C ASN A 100 15.45 -24.92 -36.05
N SER A 101 15.19 -24.93 -34.74
CA SER A 101 15.00 -23.73 -33.90
C SER A 101 13.94 -22.75 -34.43
N GLU A 102 12.95 -23.27 -35.15
CA GLU A 102 11.79 -22.48 -35.58
C GLU A 102 10.84 -22.15 -34.44
N THR A 103 9.83 -21.33 -34.71
CA THR A 103 8.88 -20.92 -33.68
C THR A 103 7.91 -22.02 -33.32
N LEU A 104 7.91 -22.44 -32.05
CA LEU A 104 6.87 -23.27 -31.42
C LEU A 104 5.65 -22.42 -31.11
N SER A 105 4.48 -22.90 -31.57
CA SER A 105 3.20 -22.27 -31.22
C SER A 105 2.42 -23.20 -30.28
N MET A 106 1.71 -22.62 -29.29
CA MET A 106 0.89 -23.41 -28.37
C MET A 106 -0.46 -22.75 -28.09
N ASN A 107 -1.45 -23.62 -27.89
CA ASN A 107 -2.76 -23.23 -27.40
C ASN A 107 -3.24 -24.27 -26.37
N LEU A 108 -3.16 -23.93 -25.09
CA LEU A 108 -3.28 -24.85 -23.98
C LEU A 108 -4.35 -24.43 -22.99
N ASN A 109 -4.94 -25.41 -22.29
CA ASN A 109 -5.74 -25.22 -21.09
C ASN A 109 -5.02 -25.94 -19.94
N LEU A 110 -4.60 -25.19 -18.95
CA LEU A 110 -3.94 -25.67 -17.74
C LEU A 110 -4.90 -25.59 -16.56
N LYS A 111 -5.08 -26.70 -15.86
CA LYS A 111 -5.94 -26.81 -14.67
C LYS A 111 -5.19 -27.52 -13.56
N GLY A 112 -5.55 -27.24 -12.31
CA GLY A 112 -5.06 -27.93 -11.13
C GLY A 112 -5.96 -27.63 -9.94
N ASN A 113 -6.09 -28.57 -9.00
CA ASN A 113 -6.86 -28.31 -7.77
C ASN A 113 -5.96 -27.72 -6.70
N GLN A 114 -4.74 -28.23 -6.57
CA GLN A 114 -3.70 -27.74 -5.66
C GLN A 114 -2.37 -27.70 -6.40
N VAL A 115 -1.69 -26.60 -6.34
CA VAL A 115 -0.42 -26.36 -7.06
C VAL A 115 0.52 -25.60 -6.14
N PHE A 116 1.66 -26.20 -5.82
CA PHE A 116 2.81 -25.56 -5.22
C PHE A 116 3.73 -25.09 -6.35
N LEU A 117 3.94 -23.80 -6.50
CA LEU A 117 4.74 -23.30 -7.62
C LEU A 117 6.20 -23.74 -7.53
N GLU A 118 6.67 -24.05 -6.34
CA GLU A 118 8.00 -24.62 -6.10
C GLU A 118 8.16 -26.00 -6.73
N ASP A 119 7.12 -26.85 -6.75
CA ASP A 119 7.14 -28.18 -7.39
C ASP A 119 7.31 -28.08 -8.90
N LEU A 120 6.93 -26.95 -9.50
CA LEU A 120 7.03 -26.71 -10.95
C LEU A 120 8.36 -26.09 -11.37
N GLY A 121 9.09 -25.54 -10.42
CA GLY A 121 10.40 -24.94 -10.65
C GLY A 121 11.50 -25.98 -10.88
N SER A 122 12.64 -25.56 -11.41
CA SER A 122 13.83 -26.42 -11.48
C SER A 122 14.36 -26.67 -10.09
N THR A 123 14.60 -27.95 -9.73
CA THR A 123 15.09 -28.37 -8.41
C THR A 123 16.58 -28.14 -8.19
N THR A 124 17.27 -27.55 -9.14
CA THR A 124 18.72 -27.27 -9.07
C THR A 124 19.02 -26.05 -8.18
N LYS A 125 18.64 -26.12 -6.91
CA LYS A 125 19.10 -25.11 -5.91
C LYS A 125 20.57 -25.24 -5.53
N GLU A 126 21.25 -26.32 -5.91
CA GLU A 126 22.66 -26.58 -5.52
C GLU A 126 23.62 -26.78 -6.69
N GLU A 127 23.18 -27.02 -7.90
CA GLU A 127 24.06 -26.83 -9.03
C GLU A 127 24.06 -25.33 -9.35
N LYS A 128 25.12 -24.64 -8.94
CA LYS A 128 25.53 -23.42 -9.62
C LYS A 128 25.34 -23.70 -11.11
N ILE A 129 24.44 -22.95 -11.76
CA ILE A 129 24.33 -22.92 -13.21
C ILE A 129 25.78 -22.95 -13.69
N ALA A 130 26.15 -24.02 -14.37
CA ALA A 130 27.51 -24.19 -14.87
C ALA A 130 27.85 -22.88 -15.57
N ASP A 131 29.02 -22.30 -15.28
CA ASP A 131 29.42 -20.97 -15.73
C ASP A 131 28.91 -20.69 -17.15
N GLY A 132 27.87 -19.85 -17.26
CA GLY A 132 27.39 -19.31 -18.53
C GLY A 132 25.97 -19.63 -18.99
N GLU A 133 25.19 -20.47 -18.33
CA GLU A 133 23.78 -20.63 -18.69
C GLU A 133 22.92 -19.49 -18.12
N ILE A 134 22.63 -18.53 -18.97
CA ILE A 134 21.78 -17.38 -18.68
C ILE A 134 20.33 -17.78 -18.94
N PHE A 135 19.48 -17.74 -17.91
CA PHE A 135 18.04 -17.93 -18.13
C PHE A 135 17.49 -16.83 -19.02
N ALA A 136 16.85 -17.24 -20.11
CA ALA A 136 16.19 -16.33 -21.03
C ALA A 136 14.87 -16.91 -21.52
N LEU A 137 13.85 -16.09 -21.67
CA LEU A 137 12.62 -16.51 -22.32
C LEU A 137 12.90 -16.84 -23.80
N PRO A 138 12.47 -18.03 -24.30
CA PRO A 138 12.73 -18.40 -25.69
C PRO A 138 12.12 -17.38 -26.67
N LYS A 139 12.90 -16.85 -27.60
CA LYS A 139 12.40 -15.92 -28.63
C LYS A 139 11.40 -16.59 -29.57
N ASN A 140 11.61 -17.86 -29.82
CA ASN A 140 10.85 -18.67 -30.75
C ASN A 140 9.72 -19.46 -30.08
N LEU A 141 9.15 -18.92 -28.99
CA LEU A 141 7.99 -19.45 -28.31
C LEU A 141 6.84 -18.44 -28.39
N LYS A 142 5.66 -18.88 -28.86
CA LYS A 142 4.45 -18.10 -28.87
C LYS A 142 3.24 -18.94 -28.53
N GLY A 143 2.23 -18.37 -27.87
CA GLY A 143 1.00 -19.09 -27.63
C GLY A 143 0.09 -18.50 -26.57
N ASN A 144 -1.01 -19.17 -26.40
CA ASN A 144 -2.02 -18.84 -25.43
C ASN A 144 -2.19 -20.02 -24.46
N VAL A 145 -2.24 -19.72 -23.18
CA VAL A 145 -2.55 -20.70 -22.13
C VAL A 145 -3.70 -20.16 -21.29
N ARG A 146 -4.81 -20.88 -21.28
CA ARG A 146 -5.91 -20.61 -20.37
C ARG A 146 -5.64 -21.33 -19.06
N ILE A 147 -5.64 -20.60 -17.95
CA ILE A 147 -5.26 -21.12 -16.64
C ILE A 147 -6.46 -21.10 -15.71
N ALA A 148 -6.63 -22.19 -14.95
CA ALA A 148 -7.63 -22.33 -13.89
C ALA A 148 -7.09 -23.25 -12.79
N LEU A 149 -6.56 -22.64 -11.71
CA LEU A 149 -5.98 -23.34 -10.56
C LEU A 149 -6.82 -23.07 -9.30
N GLY A 150 -7.05 -24.11 -8.51
CA GLY A 150 -7.85 -24.04 -7.29
C GLY A 150 -7.10 -23.39 -6.13
N LYS A 151 -6.19 -24.11 -5.53
CA LYS A 151 -5.28 -23.64 -4.48
C LYS A 151 -3.89 -23.50 -5.05
N ILE A 152 -3.20 -22.43 -4.69
CA ILE A 152 -1.84 -22.16 -5.13
C ILE A 152 -1.05 -21.73 -3.91
N GLU A 153 0.13 -22.30 -3.73
CA GLU A 153 1.09 -21.86 -2.73
C GLU A 153 2.39 -21.41 -3.41
N TYR A 154 2.93 -20.29 -2.93
CA TYR A 154 4.21 -19.76 -3.40
C TYR A 154 4.84 -18.87 -2.32
N GLY A 155 6.08 -19.14 -1.96
CA GLY A 155 6.82 -18.35 -0.97
C GLY A 155 6.13 -18.29 0.40
N GLY A 156 5.41 -19.34 0.80
CA GLY A 156 4.63 -19.38 2.03
C GLY A 156 3.28 -18.65 1.98
N HIS A 157 2.94 -18.02 0.85
CA HIS A 157 1.66 -17.35 0.66
C HIS A 157 0.66 -18.26 -0.06
N ARG A 158 -0.62 -18.15 0.33
CA ARG A 158 -1.73 -18.91 -0.23
C ARG A 158 -2.63 -18.06 -1.09
N TYR A 159 -2.92 -18.56 -2.27
CA TYR A 159 -3.87 -17.97 -3.22
C TYR A 159 -4.90 -19.01 -3.62
N GLU A 160 -6.08 -18.57 -3.95
CA GLU A 160 -7.17 -19.43 -4.36
C GLU A 160 -7.79 -18.99 -5.68
N GLN A 161 -8.33 -19.94 -6.43
CA GLN A 161 -9.15 -19.70 -7.62
C GLN A 161 -8.48 -18.80 -8.67
N LEU A 162 -7.20 -19.03 -8.93
CA LEU A 162 -6.49 -18.32 -10.02
C LEU A 162 -7.11 -18.69 -11.36
N LYS A 163 -7.55 -17.70 -12.10
CA LYS A 163 -8.04 -17.82 -13.47
C LYS A 163 -7.45 -16.70 -14.32
N GLY A 164 -7.30 -16.97 -15.61
CA GLY A 164 -6.89 -15.97 -16.58
C GLY A 164 -6.37 -16.56 -17.88
N GLN A 165 -5.93 -15.68 -18.77
CA GLN A 165 -5.36 -16.03 -20.05
C GLN A 165 -3.92 -15.52 -20.12
N MET A 166 -2.98 -16.44 -20.30
CA MET A 166 -1.57 -16.09 -20.48
C MET A 166 -1.24 -16.15 -21.98
N ASN A 167 -0.69 -15.07 -22.50
CA ASN A 167 -0.14 -14.98 -23.84
C ASN A 167 1.36 -14.87 -23.73
N ILE A 168 2.09 -15.70 -24.49
CA ILE A 168 3.55 -15.69 -24.58
C ILE A 168 3.92 -15.32 -26.01
N LYS A 169 4.73 -14.31 -26.17
CA LYS A 169 5.25 -13.88 -27.47
C LYS A 169 6.45 -12.93 -27.30
N ASP A 170 7.47 -13.08 -28.13
CA ASP A 170 8.60 -12.16 -28.24
C ASP A 170 9.24 -11.84 -26.88
N ARG A 171 9.56 -12.86 -26.10
CA ARG A 171 10.13 -12.75 -24.75
C ARG A 171 9.25 -11.96 -23.77
N ARG A 172 7.96 -11.94 -24.00
CA ARG A 172 6.97 -11.30 -23.14
C ARG A 172 5.91 -12.32 -22.75
N ILE A 173 5.59 -12.33 -21.46
CA ILE A 173 4.43 -13.02 -20.90
C ILE A 173 3.41 -11.97 -20.52
N LYS A 174 2.21 -12.04 -21.09
CA LYS A 174 1.09 -11.17 -20.72
C LYS A 174 -0.04 -12.02 -20.13
N PHE A 175 -0.43 -11.69 -18.92
CA PHE A 175 -1.55 -12.32 -18.25
C PHE A 175 -2.74 -11.34 -18.27
N SER A 176 -3.82 -11.70 -18.95
CA SER A 176 -5.07 -10.93 -19.02
C SER A 176 -6.20 -11.67 -18.33
N ASP A 177 -7.23 -10.92 -17.96
CA ASP A 177 -8.39 -11.44 -17.23
C ASP A 177 -7.99 -12.19 -15.94
N LEU A 178 -6.88 -11.75 -15.34
CA LEU A 178 -6.39 -12.29 -14.08
C LEU A 178 -7.45 -12.12 -12.99
N SER A 179 -7.79 -13.21 -12.34
CA SER A 179 -8.65 -13.23 -11.16
C SER A 179 -8.12 -14.27 -10.19
N LEU A 180 -7.90 -13.88 -8.94
CA LEU A 180 -7.51 -14.78 -7.85
C LEU A 180 -8.12 -14.31 -6.54
N ARG A 181 -8.16 -15.17 -5.53
CA ARG A 181 -8.60 -14.82 -4.17
C ARG A 181 -7.43 -14.85 -3.20
N ASN A 182 -7.38 -13.84 -2.35
CA ASN A 182 -6.46 -13.74 -1.22
C ASN A 182 -7.06 -12.80 -0.17
N ALA A 183 -6.73 -12.98 1.10
CA ALA A 183 -7.24 -12.18 2.23
C ALA A 183 -8.78 -12.03 2.24
N GLY A 184 -9.51 -13.07 1.81
CA GLY A 184 -10.97 -13.09 1.75
C GLY A 184 -11.57 -12.29 0.59
N ALA A 185 -10.77 -11.66 -0.26
CA ALA A 185 -11.22 -10.85 -1.39
C ALA A 185 -10.80 -11.42 -2.75
N THR A 186 -11.46 -10.96 -3.81
CA THR A 186 -11.08 -11.28 -5.19
C THR A 186 -10.24 -10.14 -5.77
N ILE A 187 -9.03 -10.47 -6.18
CA ILE A 187 -8.11 -9.58 -6.90
C ILE A 187 -8.30 -9.81 -8.40
N ARG A 188 -8.47 -8.76 -9.17
CA ARG A 188 -8.62 -8.80 -10.63
C ARG A 188 -7.67 -7.83 -11.31
N GLY A 189 -7.24 -8.17 -12.51
CA GLY A 189 -6.42 -7.25 -13.30
C GLY A 189 -5.65 -7.90 -14.43
N ASN A 190 -4.50 -7.34 -14.70
CA ASN A 190 -3.56 -7.84 -15.70
C ASN A 190 -2.13 -7.71 -15.19
N LEU A 191 -1.25 -8.50 -15.79
CA LEU A 191 0.17 -8.52 -15.47
C LEU A 191 0.95 -8.78 -16.77
N SER A 192 2.08 -8.13 -16.96
CA SER A 192 3.02 -8.46 -18.01
C SER A 192 4.44 -8.52 -17.48
N ILE A 193 5.17 -9.51 -17.94
CA ILE A 193 6.60 -9.69 -17.69
C ILE A 193 7.30 -9.65 -19.03
N GLU A 194 8.26 -8.78 -19.18
CA GLU A 194 9.05 -8.63 -20.40
C GLU A 194 10.54 -8.75 -20.08
N GLU A 195 11.22 -9.64 -20.77
CA GLU A 195 12.66 -9.75 -20.69
C GLU A 195 13.31 -8.61 -21.48
N LYS A 196 13.92 -7.66 -20.81
CA LYS A 196 14.62 -6.52 -21.42
C LYS A 196 16.05 -6.89 -21.85
N LYS A 197 16.70 -7.70 -21.04
CA LYS A 197 18.02 -8.30 -21.26
C LYS A 197 18.01 -9.69 -20.62
N PRO A 198 18.93 -10.59 -20.97
CA PRO A 198 19.04 -11.86 -20.27
C PRO A 198 19.03 -11.68 -18.75
N GLU A 199 18.19 -12.45 -18.05
CA GLU A 199 17.95 -12.42 -16.59
C GLU A 199 17.37 -11.13 -16.00
N LYS A 200 17.16 -10.10 -16.83
CA LYS A 200 16.53 -8.83 -16.40
C LYS A 200 15.14 -8.69 -16.96
N PHE A 201 14.18 -8.66 -16.08
CA PHE A 201 12.78 -8.62 -16.41
C PHE A 201 12.13 -7.33 -15.91
N GLU A 202 11.19 -6.81 -16.68
CA GLU A 202 10.32 -5.72 -16.28
C GLU A 202 8.94 -6.30 -16.00
N LEU A 203 8.43 -6.09 -14.80
CA LEU A 203 7.07 -6.37 -14.38
C LEU A 203 6.22 -5.11 -14.53
N ASN A 204 5.07 -5.24 -15.20
CA ASN A 204 4.02 -4.22 -15.19
C ASN A 204 2.71 -4.89 -14.78
N THR A 205 2.02 -4.32 -13.80
CA THR A 205 0.74 -4.86 -13.36
C THR A 205 -0.26 -3.78 -13.02
N GLN A 206 -1.54 -4.08 -13.25
CA GLN A 206 -2.67 -3.29 -12.81
C GLN A 206 -3.67 -4.22 -12.14
N LEU A 207 -3.88 -4.01 -10.85
CA LEU A 207 -4.74 -4.86 -10.02
C LEU A 207 -5.81 -4.02 -9.33
N LYS A 208 -6.97 -4.63 -9.12
CA LYS A 208 -8.06 -4.07 -8.33
C LYS A 208 -8.62 -5.13 -7.41
N SER A 209 -8.97 -4.74 -6.22
CA SER A 209 -9.66 -5.60 -5.26
C SER A 209 -10.63 -4.76 -4.44
N TYR A 210 -11.72 -5.39 -4.03
CA TYR A 210 -12.77 -4.76 -3.22
C TYR A 210 -13.09 -5.67 -2.05
N ASN A 211 -13.52 -5.05 -0.95
CA ASN A 211 -13.94 -5.74 0.26
C ASN A 211 -12.85 -6.65 0.86
N ILE A 212 -11.60 -6.22 0.78
CA ILE A 212 -10.46 -6.89 1.41
C ILE A 212 -10.65 -6.84 2.93
N ASP A 213 -10.49 -7.96 3.60
CA ASP A 213 -10.38 -8.00 5.05
C ASP A 213 -8.99 -7.50 5.46
N VAL A 214 -8.91 -6.29 6.04
CA VAL A 214 -7.63 -5.65 6.34
C VAL A 214 -6.79 -6.50 7.30
N LYS A 215 -7.40 -7.05 8.35
CA LYS A 215 -6.70 -7.93 9.31
C LYS A 215 -6.13 -9.16 8.63
N LYS A 216 -6.92 -9.81 7.77
CA LYS A 216 -6.46 -10.98 7.00
C LYS A 216 -5.34 -10.61 6.03
N ALA A 217 -5.42 -9.45 5.37
CA ALA A 217 -4.37 -9.00 4.47
C ALA A 217 -3.03 -8.80 5.20
N PHE A 218 -3.06 -8.19 6.39
CA PHE A 218 -1.87 -8.05 7.23
C PHE A 218 -1.30 -9.41 7.67
N LEU A 219 -2.16 -10.37 8.03
CA LEU A 219 -1.72 -11.74 8.38
C LEU A 219 -1.10 -12.45 7.19
N GLU A 220 -1.77 -12.49 6.04
CA GLU A 220 -1.33 -13.20 4.83
C GLU A 220 -0.02 -12.62 4.26
N TRP A 221 0.22 -11.32 4.42
CA TRP A 221 1.40 -10.64 3.91
C TRP A 221 2.42 -10.29 5.00
N ASN A 222 2.42 -11.03 6.12
CA ASN A 222 3.36 -10.85 7.23
C ASN A 222 3.50 -9.37 7.65
N ASN A 223 2.36 -8.71 7.93
CA ASN A 223 2.26 -7.28 8.26
C ASN A 223 2.95 -6.37 7.23
N PHE A 224 3.04 -6.78 5.96
CA PHE A 224 3.79 -6.08 4.90
C PHE A 224 5.27 -5.83 5.26
N TYR A 225 5.87 -6.73 6.03
CA TYR A 225 7.26 -6.68 6.51
C TYR A 225 7.59 -5.42 7.33
N GLN A 226 6.61 -4.85 8.03
CA GLN A 226 6.76 -3.72 8.95
C GLN A 226 6.18 -4.07 10.32
N GLU A 227 6.64 -3.38 11.39
CA GLU A 227 6.30 -3.67 12.78
C GLU A 227 5.49 -2.55 13.46
N VAL A 228 5.16 -1.48 12.72
CA VAL A 228 4.48 -0.29 13.26
C VAL A 228 2.98 -0.52 13.46
N ILE A 229 2.35 -1.19 12.49
CA ILE A 229 0.93 -1.58 12.53
C ILE A 229 0.86 -3.07 12.28
N LEU A 230 0.42 -3.83 13.27
CA LEU A 230 0.31 -5.27 13.17
C LEU A 230 -1.14 -5.69 12.85
N SER A 231 -1.31 -6.92 12.38
CA SER A 231 -2.63 -7.50 12.10
C SER A 231 -3.58 -7.50 13.29
N GLU A 232 -3.06 -7.49 14.51
CA GLU A 232 -3.83 -7.40 15.74
C GLU A 232 -4.29 -5.97 16.06
N ASN A 233 -3.58 -4.97 15.52
CA ASN A 233 -3.89 -3.56 15.77
C ASN A 233 -4.96 -3.01 14.83
N ILE A 234 -5.14 -3.59 13.63
CA ILE A 234 -5.96 -3.00 12.59
C ILE A 234 -7.07 -3.93 12.11
N SER A 235 -8.24 -3.35 11.84
CA SER A 235 -9.35 -4.03 11.17
C SER A 235 -10.11 -3.06 10.27
N GLY A 236 -10.97 -3.61 9.41
CA GLY A 236 -11.77 -2.85 8.47
C GLY A 236 -11.94 -3.57 7.14
N ARG A 237 -12.57 -2.89 6.18
CA ARG A 237 -12.75 -3.38 4.81
C ARG A 237 -12.08 -2.44 3.83
N ALA A 238 -11.13 -2.97 3.05
CA ALA A 238 -10.38 -2.15 2.10
C ALA A 238 -10.81 -2.40 0.65
N SER A 239 -10.71 -1.35 -0.14
CA SER A 239 -10.70 -1.40 -1.60
C SER A 239 -9.37 -0.87 -2.10
N LEU A 240 -8.80 -1.54 -3.08
CA LEU A 240 -7.47 -1.27 -3.60
C LEU A 240 -7.48 -1.20 -5.13
N SER A 241 -6.78 -0.21 -5.67
CA SER A 241 -6.38 -0.17 -7.08
C SER A 241 -4.88 0.10 -7.15
N LEU A 242 -4.14 -0.86 -7.68
CA LEU A 242 -2.69 -0.83 -7.79
C LEU A 242 -2.28 -0.71 -9.25
N LYS A 243 -1.35 0.20 -9.55
CA LYS A 243 -0.51 0.18 -10.75
C LYS A 243 0.93 0.07 -10.28
N LEU A 244 1.66 -0.91 -10.79
CA LEU A 244 3.04 -1.18 -10.38
C LEU A 244 3.88 -1.47 -11.61
N LYS A 245 5.04 -0.83 -11.67
CA LYS A 245 6.15 -1.18 -12.53
C LYS A 245 7.38 -1.43 -11.68
N ALA A 246 8.12 -2.51 -11.97
CA ALA A 246 9.36 -2.83 -11.28
C ALA A 246 10.26 -3.70 -12.17
N ASP A 247 11.56 -3.57 -12.01
CA ASP A 247 12.52 -4.50 -12.59
C ASP A 247 12.86 -5.59 -11.59
N PHE A 248 13.11 -6.80 -12.07
CA PHE A 248 13.57 -7.91 -11.23
C PHE A 248 14.52 -8.85 -11.98
N ASN A 249 15.31 -9.57 -11.20
CA ASN A 249 16.13 -10.67 -11.65
C ASN A 249 15.65 -11.96 -10.99
N LEU A 250 15.81 -13.10 -11.63
CA LEU A 250 15.37 -14.37 -11.06
C LEU A 250 16.19 -14.79 -9.83
N ASP A 251 17.47 -14.45 -9.82
CA ASP A 251 18.41 -14.77 -8.74
C ASP A 251 18.40 -13.75 -7.58
N LYS A 252 18.23 -12.45 -7.91
CA LYS A 252 18.36 -11.32 -6.97
C LYS A 252 17.01 -10.77 -6.48
N GLY A 253 15.91 -11.21 -7.09
CA GLY A 253 14.59 -10.69 -6.80
C GLY A 253 14.32 -9.29 -7.35
N ILE A 254 13.43 -8.55 -6.69
CA ILE A 254 12.99 -7.22 -7.10
C ILE A 254 14.09 -6.18 -6.89
N ASN A 255 14.32 -5.36 -7.91
CA ASN A 255 15.17 -4.18 -7.83
C ASN A 255 14.37 -3.02 -7.21
N TYR A 256 14.47 -2.84 -5.90
CA TYR A 256 13.67 -1.86 -5.13
C TYR A 256 13.75 -0.43 -5.70
N PRO A 257 14.92 0.12 -6.09
CA PRO A 257 15.01 1.45 -6.72
C PRO A 257 14.19 1.61 -8.01
N SER A 258 13.87 0.51 -8.70
CA SER A 258 13.09 0.54 -9.93
C SER A 258 11.59 0.56 -9.71
N ILE A 259 11.13 0.41 -8.48
CA ILE A 259 9.70 0.40 -8.16
C ILE A 259 9.10 1.77 -8.45
N ASP A 260 8.08 1.77 -9.33
CA ASP A 260 7.18 2.90 -9.57
C ASP A 260 5.75 2.38 -9.39
N SER A 261 5.08 2.85 -8.35
CA SER A 261 3.75 2.35 -8.00
C SER A 261 2.80 3.47 -7.60
N LYS A 262 1.54 3.32 -8.04
CA LYS A 262 0.40 4.11 -7.61
C LYS A 262 -0.65 3.21 -6.98
N ILE A 263 -1.04 3.53 -5.76
CA ILE A 263 -1.96 2.75 -4.95
C ILE A 263 -3.11 3.66 -4.52
N ASN A 264 -4.30 3.47 -5.09
CA ASN A 264 -5.51 4.07 -4.54
C ASN A 264 -6.07 3.12 -3.50
N LEU A 265 -6.09 3.55 -2.26
CA LEU A 265 -6.56 2.80 -1.09
C LEU A 265 -7.77 3.50 -0.48
N GLU A 266 -8.79 2.72 -0.16
CA GLU A 266 -9.94 3.15 0.63
C GLU A 266 -10.23 2.08 1.68
N ILE A 267 -10.21 2.46 2.97
CA ILE A 267 -10.54 1.58 4.09
C ILE A 267 -11.83 2.10 4.72
N ASN A 268 -12.82 1.25 4.82
CA ASN A 268 -14.12 1.57 5.42
C ASN A 268 -14.30 0.82 6.75
N ASN A 269 -14.97 1.46 7.70
CA ASN A 269 -15.24 0.93 9.04
C ASN A 269 -13.95 0.40 9.68
N GLY A 270 -12.90 1.23 9.64
CA GLY A 270 -11.60 0.89 10.17
C GLY A 270 -11.53 1.09 11.68
N ILE A 271 -10.79 0.21 12.35
CA ILE A 271 -10.45 0.35 13.76
C ILE A 271 -8.95 0.13 13.91
N LEU A 272 -8.29 1.04 14.60
CA LEU A 272 -6.88 0.93 14.99
C LEU A 272 -6.80 0.89 16.51
N LYS A 273 -6.22 -0.18 17.07
CA LYS A 273 -6.11 -0.39 18.53
C LYS A 273 -4.65 -0.57 18.95
N ASN A 274 -4.32 -0.09 20.14
CA ASN A 274 -3.03 -0.32 20.81
C ASN A 274 -1.81 0.02 19.95
N SER A 275 -1.92 1.01 19.05
CA SER A 275 -0.82 1.44 18.19
C SER A 275 0.27 2.13 19.02
N LEU A 276 1.52 1.70 18.87
CA LEU A 276 2.68 2.34 19.49
C LEU A 276 2.80 3.78 19.03
N LEU A 277 2.67 4.04 17.74
CA LEU A 277 2.69 5.38 17.17
C LEU A 277 1.67 6.33 17.82
N MET A 278 0.45 5.85 18.10
CA MET A 278 -0.57 6.66 18.76
C MET A 278 -0.24 6.94 20.23
N LYS A 279 0.45 6.01 20.91
CA LYS A 279 0.97 6.23 22.27
C LYS A 279 2.06 7.29 22.28
N ASP A 280 2.97 7.29 21.30
CA ASP A 280 4.04 8.28 21.19
C ASP A 280 3.49 9.67 20.89
N ILE A 281 2.48 9.77 20.02
CA ILE A 281 1.76 11.03 19.77
C ILE A 281 1.08 11.52 21.06
N ALA A 282 0.40 10.66 21.81
CA ALA A 282 -0.21 11.01 23.08
C ALA A 282 0.83 11.50 24.11
N GLY A 283 1.98 10.82 24.17
CA GLY A 283 3.13 11.22 25.00
C GLY A 283 3.63 12.62 24.63
N SER A 284 3.87 12.89 23.35
CA SER A 284 4.32 14.20 22.86
C SER A 284 3.34 15.32 23.17
N ILE A 285 2.03 15.07 23.11
CA ILE A 285 1.01 16.03 23.50
C ILE A 285 1.08 16.30 25.02
N LYS A 286 1.23 15.25 25.81
CA LYS A 286 1.34 15.30 27.26
C LYS A 286 2.57 16.09 27.77
N ASP A 287 3.68 16.02 27.04
CA ASP A 287 4.92 16.70 27.39
C ASP A 287 5.01 18.13 26.80
N SER A 288 4.01 18.52 26.03
CA SER A 288 3.92 19.84 25.40
C SER A 288 3.27 20.89 26.30
N PRO A 289 3.40 22.20 25.97
CA PRO A 289 2.64 23.27 26.62
C PRO A 289 1.11 23.12 26.53
N ALA A 290 0.61 22.33 25.59
CA ALA A 290 -0.81 22.02 25.46
C ALA A 290 -1.38 21.32 26.72
N LYS A 291 -0.54 20.59 27.48
CA LYS A 291 -0.88 19.97 28.77
C LYS A 291 -1.51 20.98 29.74
N LEU A 292 -0.94 22.17 29.84
CA LEU A 292 -1.44 23.21 30.76
C LEU A 292 -2.84 23.72 30.37
N ALA A 293 -3.13 23.74 29.07
CA ALA A 293 -4.42 24.18 28.56
C ALA A 293 -5.50 23.07 28.60
N MET A 294 -5.09 21.80 28.52
CA MET A 294 -6.00 20.66 28.50
C MET A 294 -6.47 20.23 29.89
N GLY A 295 -5.61 20.32 30.89
CA GLY A 295 -5.85 19.74 32.21
C GLY A 295 -5.76 18.19 32.23
N LYS A 296 -5.69 17.61 33.41
CA LYS A 296 -5.44 16.17 33.63
C LYS A 296 -6.55 15.28 33.03
N LYS A 297 -7.82 15.67 33.18
CA LYS A 297 -9.00 14.92 32.72
C LYS A 297 -9.00 14.76 31.18
N ASN A 298 -8.80 15.87 30.45
CA ASN A 298 -8.77 15.83 28.99
C ASN A 298 -7.58 15.05 28.43
N LEU A 299 -6.42 15.07 29.12
CA LEU A 299 -5.28 14.23 28.75
C LEU A 299 -5.59 12.74 28.89
N GLN A 300 -6.20 12.30 29.96
CA GLN A 300 -6.62 10.91 30.17
C GLN A 300 -7.65 10.46 29.12
N LEU A 301 -8.61 11.33 28.80
CA LEU A 301 -9.60 11.07 27.75
C LEU A 301 -8.94 10.95 26.36
N LEU A 302 -7.97 11.80 26.06
CA LEU A 302 -7.22 11.73 24.80
C LEU A 302 -6.43 10.41 24.71
N GLU A 303 -5.70 10.04 25.76
CA GLU A 303 -5.00 8.76 25.82
C GLU A 303 -5.95 7.56 25.58
N SER A 304 -7.11 7.58 26.23
CA SER A 304 -8.13 6.55 26.02
C SER A 304 -8.65 6.51 24.59
N ARG A 305 -8.95 7.66 23.98
CA ARG A 305 -9.43 7.76 22.60
C ARG A 305 -8.36 7.33 21.59
N LEU A 306 -7.08 7.67 21.81
CA LEU A 306 -5.98 7.28 20.94
C LEU A 306 -5.61 5.79 21.08
N ASN A 307 -6.01 5.14 22.17
CA ASN A 307 -5.79 3.70 22.32
C ASN A 307 -6.73 2.85 21.44
N GLU A 308 -7.92 3.34 21.14
CA GLU A 308 -8.87 2.70 20.22
C GLU A 308 -9.49 3.76 19.30
N ILE A 309 -9.05 3.81 18.06
CA ILE A 309 -9.48 4.77 17.05
C ILE A 309 -10.39 4.07 16.06
N SER A 310 -11.62 4.51 15.91
CA SER A 310 -12.50 4.11 14.82
C SER A 310 -12.63 5.23 13.79
N PHE A 311 -12.70 4.87 12.52
CA PHE A 311 -12.94 5.81 11.42
C PHE A 311 -13.90 5.20 10.39
N SER A 312 -14.78 6.03 9.83
CA SER A 312 -15.77 5.58 8.85
C SER A 312 -15.11 5.26 7.52
N THR A 313 -14.27 6.16 7.03
CA THR A 313 -13.55 6.02 5.77
C THR A 313 -12.18 6.69 5.84
N LEU A 314 -11.16 5.97 5.41
CA LEU A 314 -9.82 6.48 5.15
C LEU A 314 -9.52 6.27 3.68
N LYS A 315 -9.19 7.34 2.95
CA LYS A 315 -8.94 7.29 1.52
C LYS A 315 -7.68 8.07 1.15
N ASN A 316 -6.81 7.43 0.35
CA ASN A 316 -5.60 8.08 -0.14
C ASN A 316 -5.11 7.49 -1.46
N GLU A 317 -4.30 8.26 -2.19
CA GLU A 317 -3.49 7.81 -3.32
C GLU A 317 -2.01 7.80 -2.91
N ILE A 318 -1.50 6.63 -2.56
CA ILE A 318 -0.11 6.43 -2.14
C ILE A 318 0.75 6.20 -3.38
N THR A 319 1.92 6.81 -3.43
CA THR A 319 2.92 6.58 -4.47
C THR A 319 4.16 5.94 -3.86
N ILE A 320 4.73 4.93 -4.54
CA ILE A 320 6.04 4.37 -4.17
C ILE A 320 7.00 4.66 -5.32
N LYS A 321 8.08 5.37 -5.04
CA LYS A 321 9.10 5.72 -6.02
C LYS A 321 10.43 6.02 -5.33
N ASN A 322 11.55 5.62 -5.97
CA ASN A 322 12.90 5.84 -5.44
C ASN A 322 13.08 5.32 -4.01
N GLU A 323 12.59 4.11 -3.74
CA GLU A 323 12.61 3.46 -2.41
C GLU A 323 11.89 4.25 -1.30
N GLU A 324 10.95 5.10 -1.67
CA GLU A 324 10.17 5.92 -0.76
C GLU A 324 8.66 5.75 -1.00
N VAL A 325 7.92 5.57 0.08
CA VAL A 325 6.45 5.61 0.11
C VAL A 325 6.02 7.04 0.39
N ILE A 326 5.33 7.65 -0.54
CA ILE A 326 4.85 9.03 -0.46
C ILE A 326 3.35 9.00 -0.16
N ILE A 327 2.98 9.59 0.96
CA ILE A 327 1.59 9.73 1.43
C ILE A 327 1.18 11.19 1.29
N PRO A 328 0.40 11.55 0.26
CA PRO A 328 -0.10 12.92 0.12
C PRO A 328 -1.06 13.25 1.25
N LYS A 329 -1.30 14.55 1.44
CA LYS A 329 -2.19 15.03 2.51
C LYS A 329 -3.55 14.35 2.45
N MET A 330 -3.90 13.63 3.51
CA MET A 330 -5.20 13.00 3.69
C MET A 330 -5.88 13.49 4.94
N ASN A 331 -7.18 13.68 4.85
CA ASN A 331 -8.02 13.99 6.01
C ASN A 331 -8.48 12.67 6.65
N ILE A 332 -8.28 12.55 7.95
CA ILE A 332 -8.74 11.43 8.76
C ILE A 332 -9.77 11.96 9.74
N SER A 333 -11.02 11.56 9.56
CA SER A 333 -12.09 11.78 10.52
C SER A 333 -12.28 10.54 11.38
N SER A 334 -12.02 10.66 12.68
CA SER A 334 -12.00 9.51 13.57
C SER A 334 -12.67 9.79 14.93
N SER A 335 -12.93 8.72 15.69
CA SER A 335 -13.44 8.82 17.07
C SER A 335 -12.46 9.51 18.02
N ALA A 336 -11.17 9.48 17.74
CA ALA A 336 -10.16 10.11 18.58
C ALA A 336 -10.05 11.61 18.31
N LEU A 337 -9.71 11.97 17.06
CA LEU A 337 -9.63 13.35 16.61
C LEU A 337 -9.65 13.43 15.08
N ASN A 338 -10.07 14.57 14.53
CA ASN A 338 -9.96 14.84 13.12
C ASN A 338 -8.58 15.44 12.85
N MET A 339 -7.83 14.83 11.93
CA MET A 339 -6.49 15.29 11.57
C MET A 339 -6.23 15.15 10.09
N ASN A 340 -5.30 15.95 9.59
CA ASN A 340 -4.64 15.68 8.33
C ASN A 340 -3.30 15.01 8.59
N VAL A 341 -2.97 14.04 7.74
CA VAL A 341 -1.68 13.35 7.76
C VAL A 341 -1.08 13.41 6.36
N SER A 342 0.21 13.67 6.28
CA SER A 342 1.00 13.55 5.05
C SER A 342 2.44 13.21 5.40
N GLY A 343 3.20 12.70 4.42
CA GLY A 343 4.62 12.47 4.65
C GLY A 343 5.22 11.42 3.76
N THR A 344 6.42 11.01 4.11
CA THR A 344 7.19 10.01 3.40
C THR A 344 7.74 8.96 4.35
N HIS A 345 7.96 7.77 3.81
CA HIS A 345 8.56 6.64 4.53
C HIS A 345 9.53 5.93 3.58
N ALA A 346 10.80 6.08 3.82
CA ALA A 346 11.85 5.42 3.05
C ALA A 346 11.94 3.92 3.40
N PHE A 347 12.37 3.10 2.46
CA PHE A 347 12.60 1.67 2.72
C PHE A 347 13.72 1.41 3.75
N SER A 348 14.53 2.43 4.04
CA SER A 348 15.51 2.45 5.14
C SER A 348 14.88 2.63 6.53
N ASN A 349 13.55 2.74 6.63
CA ASN A 349 12.78 3.06 7.83
C ASN A 349 12.91 4.53 8.31
N GLU A 350 13.49 5.40 7.51
CA GLU A 350 13.45 6.84 7.77
C GLU A 350 12.10 7.42 7.38
N VAL A 351 11.56 8.30 8.24
CA VAL A 351 10.25 8.92 8.05
C VAL A 351 10.31 10.43 8.17
N ASP A 352 9.43 11.11 7.44
CA ASP A 352 9.06 12.51 7.63
C ASP A 352 7.54 12.61 7.54
N TYR A 353 6.84 12.51 8.66
CA TYR A 353 5.39 12.65 8.73
C TYR A 353 4.99 13.98 9.36
N ARG A 354 3.90 14.53 8.87
CA ARG A 354 3.28 15.76 9.35
C ARG A 354 1.83 15.51 9.70
N PHE A 355 1.48 15.92 10.91
CA PHE A 355 0.13 15.82 11.45
C PHE A 355 -0.37 17.24 11.73
N ASP A 356 -1.53 17.58 11.21
CA ASP A 356 -2.20 18.85 11.56
C ASP A 356 -3.63 18.58 12.04
N PHE A 357 -3.99 19.17 13.17
CA PHE A 357 -5.32 19.03 13.79
C PHE A 357 -5.68 20.31 14.56
N LYS A 358 -6.95 20.49 14.85
CA LYS A 358 -7.40 21.66 15.65
C LYS A 358 -7.25 21.38 17.14
N PHE A 359 -6.78 22.36 17.90
CA PHE A 359 -6.62 22.22 19.37
C PHE A 359 -7.92 21.84 20.07
N ARG A 360 -9.08 22.35 19.61
CA ARG A 360 -10.39 21.99 20.13
C ARG A 360 -10.66 20.47 20.07
N GLU A 361 -10.07 19.77 19.11
CA GLU A 361 -10.22 18.32 18.99
C GLU A 361 -9.64 17.55 20.18
N LEU A 362 -8.67 18.17 20.89
CA LEU A 362 -8.10 17.62 22.12
C LEU A 362 -9.03 17.78 23.33
N LEU A 363 -9.93 18.76 23.28
CA LEU A 363 -10.80 19.14 24.41
C LEU A 363 -12.20 18.53 24.32
N THR A 364 -12.62 18.00 23.17
CA THR A 364 -13.99 17.55 22.93
C THR A 364 -14.26 16.23 23.65
N ASN A 365 -15.24 16.22 24.53
CA ASN A 365 -15.61 15.05 25.34
C ASN A 365 -16.61 14.10 24.65
N ASN A 366 -17.41 14.57 23.69
CA ASN A 366 -18.43 13.78 23.00
C ASN A 366 -18.46 14.13 21.51
N ARG A 367 -18.27 13.12 20.66
CA ARG A 367 -18.44 13.24 19.22
C ARG A 367 -19.78 12.69 18.73
N ASP A 368 -20.44 11.91 19.55
CA ASP A 368 -21.84 11.54 19.35
C ASP A 368 -22.73 12.66 19.92
N SER A 369 -22.76 13.81 19.26
CA SER A 369 -23.68 14.86 19.68
C SER A 369 -25.08 14.53 19.15
N GLU A 370 -26.06 14.49 20.02
CA GLU A 370 -27.50 14.50 19.69
C GLU A 370 -27.90 15.66 18.76
N PHE A 371 -26.99 16.57 18.47
CA PHE A 371 -27.18 17.82 17.71
C PHE A 371 -26.56 17.82 16.28
N GLY A 372 -26.22 16.65 15.74
CA GLY A 372 -25.72 16.54 14.37
C GLY A 372 -24.20 16.80 14.24
N GLU A 373 -23.71 16.62 13.02
CA GLU A 373 -22.33 16.84 12.65
C GLU A 373 -21.93 18.30 12.89
N ILE A 374 -20.91 18.54 13.73
CA ILE A 374 -20.38 19.89 13.94
C ILE A 374 -19.68 20.30 12.63
N ILE A 375 -20.36 21.13 11.84
CA ILE A 375 -19.79 21.69 10.62
C ILE A 375 -18.56 22.51 11.04
N ASP A 376 -17.42 22.21 10.43
CA ASP A 376 -16.18 22.95 10.65
C ASP A 376 -16.34 24.39 10.11
N ASP A 377 -16.56 25.33 11.01
CA ASP A 377 -16.68 26.75 10.70
C ASP A 377 -15.36 27.43 10.28
N GLY A 378 -14.28 26.63 10.11
CA GLY A 378 -12.94 27.14 9.80
C GLY A 378 -12.23 27.79 10.98
N THR A 379 -12.91 28.00 12.12
CA THR A 379 -12.30 28.66 13.29
C THR A 379 -11.53 27.67 14.17
N GLY A 380 -10.53 28.14 14.88
CA GLY A 380 -9.79 27.37 15.85
C GLY A 380 -8.28 27.30 15.58
N PHE A 381 -7.53 27.23 16.68
CA PHE A 381 -6.08 27.14 16.64
C PHE A 381 -5.64 25.77 16.13
N ARG A 382 -4.89 25.74 15.02
CA ARG A 382 -4.31 24.50 14.48
C ARG A 382 -2.98 24.19 15.14
N MET A 383 -2.77 22.90 15.38
CA MET A 383 -1.53 22.36 15.90
C MET A 383 -0.85 21.52 14.82
N PHE A 384 0.45 21.67 14.72
CA PHE A 384 1.27 20.98 13.74
C PHE A 384 2.32 20.15 14.47
N LEU A 385 2.28 18.84 14.29
CA LEU A 385 3.25 17.89 14.83
C LEU A 385 4.04 17.31 13.67
N LYS A 386 5.35 17.25 13.80
CA LYS A 386 6.27 16.64 12.85
C LYS A 386 6.91 15.43 13.50
N MET A 387 6.98 14.32 12.77
CA MET A 387 7.67 13.09 13.16
C MET A 387 8.75 12.80 12.14
N THR A 388 10.00 12.72 12.57
CA THR A 388 11.17 12.49 11.70
C THR A 388 12.11 11.46 12.30
N GLY A 389 13.07 11.00 11.49
CA GLY A 389 14.06 10.01 11.88
C GLY A 389 13.60 8.58 11.68
N ASN A 390 14.18 7.65 12.41
CA ASN A 390 13.84 6.24 12.27
C ASN A 390 12.47 5.93 12.89
N ILE A 391 11.63 5.18 12.19
CA ILE A 391 10.26 4.87 12.63
C ILE A 391 10.21 4.09 13.97
N TYR A 392 11.28 3.38 14.32
CA TYR A 392 11.39 2.64 15.59
C TYR A 392 11.86 3.48 16.78
N ASP A 393 12.43 4.68 16.49
CA ASP A 393 12.82 5.68 17.49
C ASP A 393 12.61 7.09 16.90
N PRO A 394 11.34 7.48 16.68
CA PRO A 394 11.03 8.72 15.97
C PRO A 394 11.19 9.94 16.86
N ILE A 395 11.64 11.03 16.25
CA ILE A 395 11.68 12.36 16.87
C ILE A 395 10.36 13.06 16.58
N LEU A 396 9.60 13.36 17.64
CA LEU A 396 8.32 14.06 17.58
C LEU A 396 8.51 15.51 18.07
N GLU A 397 8.23 16.48 17.19
CA GLU A 397 8.42 17.89 17.47
C GLU A 397 7.21 18.73 17.02
N TRP A 398 6.94 19.83 17.75
CA TRP A 398 5.92 20.79 17.32
C TRP A 398 6.49 21.69 16.22
N ASP A 399 5.84 21.68 15.05
CA ASP A 399 6.23 22.49 13.89
C ASP A 399 5.78 23.95 14.09
N ARG A 400 6.61 24.71 14.80
CA ARG A 400 6.34 26.12 15.12
C ARG A 400 6.33 27.02 13.90
N ASP A 401 7.03 26.67 12.85
CA ASP A 401 7.11 27.47 11.62
C ASP A 401 5.84 27.31 10.80
N GLN A 402 5.34 26.09 10.63
CA GLN A 402 4.02 25.81 10.05
C GLN A 402 2.91 26.48 10.87
N GLN A 403 3.03 26.48 12.18
CA GLN A 403 2.08 27.13 13.07
C GLN A 403 2.03 28.64 12.86
N LYS A 404 3.19 29.31 12.74
CA LYS A 404 3.28 30.76 12.45
C LYS A 404 2.73 31.09 11.06
N GLN A 405 3.05 30.26 10.06
CA GLN A 405 2.56 30.44 8.69
C GLN A 405 1.05 30.28 8.63
N SER A 406 0.48 29.23 9.21
CA SER A 406 -0.97 29.01 9.27
C SER A 406 -1.70 30.16 9.99
N ALA A 407 -1.13 30.66 11.09
CA ALA A 407 -1.69 31.83 11.79
C ALA A 407 -1.65 33.12 10.95
N LYS A 408 -0.65 33.27 10.10
CA LYS A 408 -0.55 34.40 9.17
C LYS A 408 -1.57 34.29 8.03
N GLU A 409 -1.70 33.08 7.45
CA GLU A 409 -2.67 32.80 6.39
C GLU A 409 -4.11 32.99 6.90
N TYR A 410 -4.44 32.47 8.09
CA TYR A 410 -5.73 32.68 8.74
C TYR A 410 -6.07 34.16 8.90
N ARG A 411 -5.12 34.98 9.42
CA ARG A 411 -5.33 36.42 9.55
C ARG A 411 -5.52 37.14 8.21
N GLN A 412 -4.88 36.65 7.16
CA GLN A 412 -5.04 37.25 5.81
C GLN A 412 -6.41 36.88 5.23
N GLU A 413 -6.85 35.64 5.43
CA GLU A 413 -8.16 35.17 4.95
C GLU A 413 -9.29 35.88 5.71
N GLU A 414 -9.18 36.00 7.04
CA GLU A 414 -10.12 36.77 7.87
C GLU A 414 -10.22 38.23 7.41
N LYS A 415 -9.10 38.87 7.16
CA LYS A 415 -9.07 40.25 6.61
C LYS A 415 -9.74 40.34 5.23
N LYS A 416 -9.54 39.33 4.39
CA LYS A 416 -10.16 39.25 3.06
C LYS A 416 -11.68 39.07 3.16
N GLN A 417 -12.14 38.14 4.01
CA GLN A 417 -13.56 37.92 4.28
C GLN A 417 -14.26 39.15 4.86
N ILE A 418 -13.63 39.82 5.83
CA ILE A 418 -14.12 41.09 6.39
C ILE A 418 -14.19 42.18 5.30
N LYS A 419 -13.16 42.27 4.45
CA LYS A 419 -13.16 43.20 3.32
C LYS A 419 -14.22 42.92 2.27
N GLU A 420 -14.46 41.62 1.98
CA GLU A 420 -15.54 41.21 1.07
C GLU A 420 -16.91 41.45 1.68
N MET A 421 -17.10 41.14 2.96
CA MET A 421 -18.33 41.41 3.69
C MET A 421 -18.66 42.90 3.73
N LEU A 422 -17.65 43.73 4.07
CA LEU A 422 -17.77 45.19 4.01
C LEU A 422 -18.09 45.69 2.58
N LYS A 423 -17.46 45.11 1.55
CA LYS A 423 -17.80 45.44 0.16
C LYS A 423 -19.24 45.09 -0.20
N THR A 424 -19.76 43.97 0.30
CA THR A 424 -21.11 43.50 0.01
C THR A 424 -22.12 44.34 0.74
N GLU A 425 -21.89 44.65 2.03
CA GLU A 425 -22.78 45.50 2.82
C GLU A 425 -22.71 46.97 2.41
N PHE A 426 -21.52 47.55 2.20
CA PHE A 426 -21.38 48.94 1.75
C PHE A 426 -21.61 49.06 0.24
N GLY A 427 -21.47 48.02 -0.55
CA GLY A 427 -21.85 48.01 -1.98
C GLY A 427 -23.35 48.14 -2.20
N ALA A 428 -24.18 47.64 -1.28
CA ALA A 428 -25.62 47.83 -1.28
C ALA A 428 -26.06 49.28 -1.06
N PHE A 429 -25.21 50.09 -0.38
CA PHE A 429 -25.45 51.51 -0.12
C PHE A 429 -24.75 52.46 -1.08
N LYS A 430 -24.15 51.93 -2.17
CA LYS A 430 -23.42 52.75 -3.14
C LYS A 430 -24.30 53.75 -3.91
N ASN A 431 -25.62 53.64 -3.83
CA ASN A 431 -26.61 54.53 -4.42
C ASN A 431 -27.32 55.43 -3.37
N ASP A 432 -26.91 55.39 -2.12
CA ASP A 432 -27.46 56.26 -1.08
C ASP A 432 -26.63 57.56 -0.99
N THR A 433 -27.19 58.64 -1.54
CA THR A 433 -26.60 59.97 -1.61
C THR A 433 -26.52 60.67 -0.26
N THR A 434 -26.92 60.05 0.84
CA THR A 434 -26.92 60.64 2.20
C THR A 434 -25.63 60.36 2.98
N VAL A 435 -24.73 59.51 2.50
CA VAL A 435 -23.47 59.20 3.17
C VAL A 435 -22.37 60.06 2.60
N LYS A 436 -21.84 61.00 3.43
CA LYS A 436 -20.69 61.86 3.07
C LYS A 436 -19.45 60.98 2.88
N GLU A 437 -18.76 61.17 1.76
CA GLU A 437 -17.45 60.55 1.49
C GLU A 437 -16.46 60.86 2.63
N PHE A 438 -16.01 59.81 3.31
CA PHE A 438 -14.83 59.91 4.17
C PHE A 438 -13.58 59.91 3.27
N LYS A 439 -12.88 61.06 3.23
CA LYS A 439 -11.54 61.12 2.64
C LYS A 439 -10.59 60.36 3.56
N GLU A 440 -9.92 59.36 3.03
CA GLU A 440 -8.77 58.75 3.67
C GLU A 440 -7.65 59.81 3.76
N GLU A 441 -7.34 60.24 4.95
CA GLU A 441 -6.06 60.94 5.24
C GLU A 441 -4.94 59.88 5.19
N GLU A 442 -4.01 60.05 4.27
CA GLU A 442 -2.79 59.23 4.20
C GLU A 442 -1.97 59.46 5.48
N THR A 443 -1.96 58.46 6.34
CA THR A 443 -1.01 58.45 7.47
C THR A 443 0.39 58.10 6.95
N PRO A 444 1.45 58.83 7.33
CA PRO A 444 2.80 58.55 6.88
C PRO A 444 3.26 57.16 7.33
N LYS A 445 3.88 56.44 6.42
CA LYS A 445 4.55 55.15 6.72
C LYS A 445 5.79 55.45 7.55
N GLU A 446 5.73 55.28 8.87
CA GLU A 446 6.94 55.15 9.68
C GLU A 446 7.49 53.74 9.56
N GLU A 447 8.66 53.62 8.93
CA GLU A 447 9.47 52.43 8.97
C GLU A 447 10.09 52.28 10.38
N ILE A 448 9.61 51.29 11.13
CA ILE A 448 10.26 50.92 12.40
C ILE A 448 11.50 50.08 12.05
N LYS A 449 12.67 50.71 12.06
CA LYS A 449 13.97 50.02 12.09
C LYS A 449 14.22 49.56 13.53
N ILE A 450 14.23 48.26 13.74
CA ILE A 450 14.69 47.66 14.99
C ILE A 450 16.19 47.36 14.82
N ASP A 451 17.02 48.25 15.36
CA ASP A 451 18.46 48.01 15.54
C ASP A 451 18.68 47.29 16.87
N TRP A 452 19.19 46.08 16.81
CA TRP A 452 19.60 45.31 17.98
C TRP A 452 21.11 45.51 18.22
N ASN A 453 21.46 46.32 19.21
CA ASN A 453 22.83 46.40 19.67
C ASN A 453 22.88 46.29 21.21
N PRO A 454 23.57 45.29 21.76
CA PRO A 454 23.69 45.14 23.21
C PRO A 454 24.98 45.83 23.66
N THR A 455 24.92 47.03 24.15
CA THR A 455 25.81 47.52 25.21
C THR A 455 25.53 48.98 25.60
N THR A 456 25.40 49.17 26.93
CA THR A 456 25.68 50.34 27.78
C THR A 456 24.86 51.63 27.65
N GLY A 457 24.17 51.95 28.75
CA GLY A 457 24.28 53.24 29.44
C GLY A 457 23.31 54.35 29.03
N GLU A 458 22.39 54.65 29.95
CA GLU A 458 21.78 55.93 30.32
C GLU A 458 21.65 57.05 29.28
N THR A 459 20.40 57.44 28.97
CA THR A 459 19.92 58.81 29.16
C THR A 459 18.40 58.90 28.97
N LYS A 460 17.79 59.75 29.76
CA LYS A 460 16.36 60.09 29.80
C LYS A 460 15.94 60.89 28.57
N GLU A 461 14.72 60.57 28.05
CA GLU A 461 13.84 61.59 27.47
C GLU A 461 12.38 61.08 27.45
N GLU A 462 11.44 62.02 27.54
CA GLU A 462 10.04 61.92 27.92
C GLU A 462 9.18 61.18 26.85
N GLU A 463 8.34 60.24 27.31
CA GLU A 463 7.33 59.54 26.50
C GLU A 463 5.99 60.27 26.48
N PRO A 464 5.22 60.13 25.36
CA PRO A 464 3.76 60.27 25.41
C PRO A 464 3.12 58.98 25.83
N GLU A 465 2.13 59.04 26.72
CA GLU A 465 1.39 57.93 27.36
C GLU A 465 0.85 56.91 26.37
N LYS A 466 1.49 55.73 26.29
CA LYS A 466 0.92 54.50 25.75
C LYS A 466 0.35 53.66 26.90
N GLU A 467 -0.89 53.25 26.79
CA GLU A 467 -1.53 52.34 27.75
C GLU A 467 -0.60 51.15 28.07
N SER A 468 -0.20 51.07 29.31
CA SER A 468 0.82 50.14 29.78
C SER A 468 0.41 48.68 29.66
N PRO A 469 1.37 47.77 29.37
CA PRO A 469 1.14 46.30 29.32
C PRO A 469 0.52 45.74 30.61
N LYS A 470 0.69 46.44 31.73
CA LYS A 470 0.11 46.05 33.06
C LYS A 470 -1.42 46.03 33.10
N LYS A 471 -2.14 46.80 32.26
CA LYS A 471 -3.61 46.75 32.19
C LYS A 471 -4.12 45.51 31.45
N LYS A 472 -3.40 45.03 30.41
CA LYS A 472 -3.73 43.77 29.70
C LYS A 472 -3.44 42.52 30.55
N GLU A 473 -2.31 42.56 31.30
CA GLU A 473 -1.92 41.50 32.21
C GLU A 473 -2.88 41.37 33.40
N SER A 474 -3.44 42.48 33.90
CA SER A 474 -4.43 42.49 34.97
C SER A 474 -5.79 41.94 34.50
N LYS A 475 -6.21 42.19 33.26
CA LYS A 475 -7.44 41.63 32.68
C LYS A 475 -7.31 40.11 32.43
N LEU A 476 -6.15 39.67 31.95
CA LEU A 476 -5.86 38.24 31.75
C LEU A 476 -5.77 37.50 33.09
N LYS A 477 -5.10 38.08 34.11
CA LYS A 477 -5.04 37.50 35.45
C LYS A 477 -6.43 37.41 36.10
N LYS A 478 -7.29 38.41 35.93
CA LYS A 478 -8.68 38.39 36.41
C LYS A 478 -9.54 37.36 35.69
N ALA A 479 -9.32 37.17 34.38
CA ALA A 479 -10.04 36.13 33.63
C ALA A 479 -9.60 34.68 34.04
N ILE A 480 -8.29 34.48 34.24
CA ILE A 480 -7.73 33.24 34.76
C ILE A 480 -8.23 32.93 36.19
N GLN A 481 -8.32 33.96 37.01
CA GLN A 481 -8.80 33.80 38.38
C GLN A 481 -10.30 33.46 38.44
N ARG A 482 -11.14 34.07 37.59
CA ARG A 482 -12.57 33.69 37.45
C ARG A 482 -12.75 32.26 36.97
N LEU A 483 -11.94 31.79 36.02
CA LEU A 483 -11.97 30.40 35.57
C LEU A 483 -11.57 29.43 36.68
N LYS A 484 -10.56 29.75 37.48
CA LYS A 484 -10.17 28.96 38.66
C LYS A 484 -11.25 28.90 39.75
N GLU A 485 -11.95 30.01 39.97
CA GLU A 485 -13.06 30.09 40.92
C GLU A 485 -14.27 29.34 40.44
N GLN A 486 -14.53 29.26 39.10
CA GLN A 486 -15.57 28.41 38.53
C GLN A 486 -15.23 26.92 38.68
N GLN A 487 -13.98 26.53 38.33
CA GLN A 487 -13.55 25.14 38.50
C GLN A 487 -13.60 24.68 39.95
N LYS A 488 -13.24 25.55 40.91
CA LYS A 488 -13.32 25.21 42.33
C LYS A 488 -14.77 25.04 42.82
N LYS A 489 -15.71 25.82 42.30
CA LYS A 489 -17.12 25.65 42.59
C LYS A 489 -17.70 24.36 42.03
N GLU A 490 -17.30 24.00 40.80
CA GLU A 490 -17.70 22.73 40.20
C GLU A 490 -17.12 21.52 40.95
N GLU A 491 -15.86 21.60 41.45
CA GLU A 491 -15.26 20.57 42.31
C GLU A 491 -15.98 20.46 43.68
N GLU A 492 -16.36 21.59 44.31
CA GLU A 492 -17.09 21.60 45.56
C GLU A 492 -18.52 21.05 45.39
N GLU A 493 -19.21 21.34 44.28
CA GLU A 493 -20.53 20.76 43.96
C GLU A 493 -20.44 19.26 43.66
N GLU A 494 -19.38 18.76 43.01
CA GLU A 494 -19.16 17.32 42.78
C GLU A 494 -18.86 16.56 44.10
N GLU A 495 -18.10 17.16 45.02
CA GLU A 495 -17.86 16.57 46.35
C GLU A 495 -19.14 16.51 47.22
N GLU A 496 -20.01 17.50 47.13
CA GLU A 496 -21.28 17.51 47.82
C GLU A 496 -22.25 16.42 47.31
N ILE A 497 -22.23 16.16 45.98
CA ILE A 497 -23.01 15.10 45.34
C ILE A 497 -22.51 13.70 45.74
N ILE A 498 -21.18 13.54 45.91
CA ILE A 498 -20.57 12.29 46.32
C ILE A 498 -20.80 12.02 47.83
N GLY A 499 -20.85 13.08 48.66
CA GLY A 499 -21.12 12.98 50.10
C GLY A 499 -22.55 12.50 50.46
N ILE A 500 -23.50 12.74 49.58
CA ILE A 500 -24.91 12.31 49.80
C ILE A 500 -25.13 10.81 49.53
N LYS A 501 -24.23 10.14 48.80
CA LYS A 501 -24.33 8.69 48.51
C LYS A 501 -23.66 7.78 49.55
N GLY A 502 -22.96 8.32 50.53
CA GLY A 502 -22.26 7.57 51.56
C GLY A 502 -22.97 7.34 52.88
N GLY A 503 -24.20 7.82 53.06
CA GLY A 503 -24.96 7.74 54.29
C GLY A 503 -26.28 6.97 54.18
N GLY A 504 -26.20 5.64 54.08
CA GLY A 504 -27.39 4.78 54.15
C GLY A 504 -27.01 3.32 54.43
N LYS A 505 -27.21 2.92 55.65
CA LYS A 505 -26.97 1.63 56.30
C LYS A 505 -26.98 0.39 55.44
#